data_6619b801da7b879b55d75693f4edd481
#
_entry.id   6619b801da7b879b55d75693f4edd481
#
_cell.length_a   1.000
_cell.length_b   1.000
_cell.length_c   1.000
_cell.angle_alpha   90.00
_cell.angle_beta   90.00
_cell.angle_gamma   90.00
#
_symmetry.space_group_name_H-M   'P 1'
#
loop_
_entity.id
_entity.type
_entity.pdbx_description
1 polymer ?
#
loop_
_entity_poly.entity_id
_entity_poly.type
_entity_poly.pdbx_seq_one_letter_code
_entity_poly.pdbx_strand_id
1 'polypeptide(L)'
;MPTTPHPPRSACSPGRHSSYSPLLSVAHILPYQAIVAVTIVVALAADRRALLHVDYALLFTFIAFFVFVGNVGRIEMVGTALAQLIDGHELAVAVIASQVLSNVPAAILLSGFTSNFAALIVGTNLGGLGTLIASMASLISYKQVALVLPREKGRYFMLFTVWNIAFLAVLAVLAAVLEVL
;
A
#
# COMPACT_ATOMS: atom_id res chain seq x y z
N MET A 1 -52.76 -41.79 9.38
CA MET A 1 -51.81 -40.67 9.25
C MET A 1 -50.51 -41.22 8.72
N PRO A 2 -50.09 -40.91 7.49
CA PRO A 2 -48.85 -41.39 6.94
C PRO A 2 -47.70 -40.41 7.29
N THR A 3 -46.63 -40.97 7.80
CA THR A 3 -45.36 -40.28 8.13
C THR A 3 -44.62 -39.92 6.87
N THR A 4 -44.32 -38.63 6.70
CA THR A 4 -43.48 -38.12 5.61
C THR A 4 -42.00 -38.44 5.86
N PRO A 5 -41.28 -38.98 4.89
CA PRO A 5 -39.85 -39.20 5.03
C PRO A 5 -39.05 -37.91 4.82
N HIS A 6 -38.11 -37.63 5.74
CA HIS A 6 -37.13 -36.56 5.62
C HIS A 6 -36.20 -36.81 4.43
N PRO A 7 -35.84 -35.76 3.66
CA PRO A 7 -34.84 -35.89 2.62
C PRO A 7 -33.44 -36.05 3.24
N PRO A 8 -32.54 -36.82 2.58
CA PRO A 8 -31.19 -37.03 3.07
C PRO A 8 -30.37 -35.74 3.02
N ARG A 9 -29.63 -35.48 4.10
CA ARG A 9 -28.63 -34.41 4.18
C ARG A 9 -27.62 -34.60 3.06
N SER A 10 -27.59 -33.64 2.14
CA SER A 10 -26.58 -33.55 1.12
C SER A 10 -25.17 -33.48 1.76
N ALA A 11 -24.37 -34.46 1.42
CA ALA A 11 -22.96 -34.51 1.80
C ALA A 11 -22.25 -33.24 1.39
N CYS A 12 -21.63 -32.58 2.36
CA CYS A 12 -20.75 -31.45 2.17
C CYS A 12 -19.58 -31.92 1.31
N SER A 13 -19.52 -31.46 0.07
CA SER A 13 -18.38 -31.66 -0.83
C SER A 13 -17.14 -31.01 -0.22
N PRO A 14 -15.99 -31.71 -0.07
CA PRO A 14 -14.78 -31.08 0.42
C PRO A 14 -14.36 -30.02 -0.60
N GLY A 15 -14.39 -28.77 -0.14
CA GLY A 15 -13.99 -27.60 -0.93
C GLY A 15 -12.61 -27.82 -1.54
N ARG A 16 -12.53 -27.50 -2.80
CA ARG A 16 -11.30 -27.43 -3.61
C ARG A 16 -10.30 -26.53 -2.88
N HIS A 17 -9.39 -27.10 -2.09
CA HIS A 17 -8.30 -26.40 -1.48
C HIS A 17 -7.43 -25.82 -2.58
N SER A 18 -7.52 -24.51 -2.73
CA SER A 18 -6.70 -23.71 -3.63
C SER A 18 -5.22 -23.97 -3.34
N SER A 19 -4.48 -24.35 -4.38
CA SER A 19 -3.06 -24.72 -4.32
C SER A 19 -2.11 -23.56 -3.95
N TYR A 20 -2.62 -22.45 -3.45
CA TYR A 20 -1.82 -21.29 -2.99
C TYR A 20 -1.42 -21.37 -1.52
N SER A 21 -1.86 -22.42 -0.83
CA SER A 21 -1.68 -22.61 0.60
C SER A 21 -0.23 -22.79 1.10
N PRO A 22 0.72 -23.43 0.37
CA PRO A 22 2.03 -23.67 0.96
C PRO A 22 2.91 -22.41 1.07
N LEU A 23 2.82 -21.48 0.12
CA LEU A 23 3.61 -20.23 0.17
C LEU A 23 3.10 -19.26 1.23
N LEU A 24 1.76 -19.16 1.41
CA LEU A 24 1.17 -18.34 2.47
C LEU A 24 1.41 -18.95 3.87
N SER A 25 1.40 -20.29 3.98
CA SER A 25 1.70 -20.98 5.25
C SER A 25 3.14 -20.79 5.70
N VAL A 26 4.10 -20.76 4.77
CA VAL A 26 5.51 -20.51 5.10
C VAL A 26 5.70 -19.09 5.63
N ALA A 27 5.00 -18.11 5.07
CA ALA A 27 5.06 -16.72 5.53
C ALA A 27 4.48 -16.52 6.95
N HIS A 28 3.56 -17.39 7.40
CA HIS A 28 2.97 -17.34 8.75
C HIS A 28 3.70 -18.19 9.80
N ILE A 29 4.50 -19.16 9.40
CA ILE A 29 5.19 -20.10 10.31
C ILE A 29 6.51 -19.51 10.81
N LEU A 30 7.18 -18.66 10.02
CA LEU A 30 8.44 -18.05 10.43
C LEU A 30 8.18 -16.68 11.10
N PRO A 31 8.68 -16.44 12.32
CA PRO A 31 8.63 -15.13 12.92
C PRO A 31 9.37 -14.13 12.01
N TYR A 32 8.82 -12.92 11.86
CA TYR A 32 9.38 -11.89 10.98
C TYR A 32 10.89 -11.66 11.19
N GLN A 33 11.37 -11.85 12.42
CA GLN A 33 12.80 -11.76 12.79
C GLN A 33 13.65 -12.79 12.04
N ALA A 34 13.14 -14.04 11.86
CA ALA A 34 13.84 -15.07 11.12
C ALA A 34 13.90 -14.73 9.62
N ILE A 35 12.82 -14.17 9.05
CA ILE A 35 12.78 -13.74 7.65
C ILE A 35 13.82 -12.63 7.43
N VAL A 36 13.85 -11.63 8.32
CA VAL A 36 14.82 -10.53 8.27
C VAL A 36 16.25 -11.07 8.38
N ALA A 37 16.52 -11.96 9.35
CA ALA A 37 17.85 -12.56 9.52
C ALA A 37 18.30 -13.35 8.28
N VAL A 38 17.44 -14.20 7.74
CA VAL A 38 17.72 -14.96 6.51
C VAL A 38 17.97 -14.02 5.34
N THR A 39 17.15 -12.99 5.16
CA THR A 39 17.34 -12.00 4.08
C THR A 39 18.69 -11.30 4.20
N ILE A 40 19.07 -10.87 5.40
CA ILE A 40 20.38 -10.24 5.66
C ILE A 40 21.52 -11.22 5.37
N VAL A 41 21.44 -12.45 5.83
CA VAL A 41 22.46 -13.47 5.59
C VAL A 41 22.61 -13.77 4.10
N VAL A 42 21.49 -13.94 3.39
CA VAL A 42 21.50 -14.18 1.94
C VAL A 42 22.08 -12.98 1.20
N ALA A 43 21.68 -11.75 1.55
CA ALA A 43 22.24 -10.54 0.94
C ALA A 43 23.73 -10.39 1.18
N LEU A 44 24.21 -10.69 2.39
CA LEU A 44 25.65 -10.67 2.73
C LEU A 44 26.46 -11.76 2.02
N ALA A 45 25.85 -12.93 1.78
CA ALA A 45 26.49 -14.04 1.11
C ALA A 45 26.50 -13.90 -0.41
N ALA A 46 25.41 -13.38 -0.99
CA ALA A 46 25.25 -13.27 -2.43
C ALA A 46 26.01 -12.06 -3.02
N ASP A 47 25.88 -10.90 -2.42
CA ASP A 47 26.57 -9.70 -2.90
C ASP A 47 26.73 -8.62 -1.81
N ARG A 48 27.87 -8.63 -1.14
CA ARG A 48 28.23 -7.60 -0.16
C ARG A 48 28.34 -6.19 -0.77
N ARG A 49 28.60 -6.09 -2.07
CA ARG A 49 28.71 -4.81 -2.74
C ARG A 49 27.35 -4.18 -2.96
N ALA A 50 26.31 -4.96 -3.15
CA ALA A 50 24.93 -4.45 -3.25
C ALA A 50 24.52 -3.66 -2.01
N LEU A 51 24.91 -4.12 -0.82
CA LEU A 51 24.66 -3.41 0.43
C LEU A 51 25.35 -2.04 0.51
N LEU A 52 26.51 -1.87 -0.13
CA LEU A 52 27.21 -0.58 -0.19
C LEU A 52 26.56 0.42 -1.15
N HIS A 53 25.71 -0.08 -2.08
CA HIS A 53 24.98 0.74 -3.04
C HIS A 53 23.54 1.05 -2.62
N VAL A 54 23.13 0.57 -1.43
CA VAL A 54 21.81 0.92 -0.87
C VAL A 54 21.77 2.40 -0.56
N ASP A 55 20.68 3.06 -0.94
CA ASP A 55 20.42 4.45 -0.58
C ASP A 55 19.97 4.54 0.90
N TYR A 56 20.95 4.55 1.79
CA TYR A 56 20.70 4.65 3.23
C TYR A 56 20.02 5.96 3.62
N ALA A 57 20.24 7.05 2.88
CA ALA A 57 19.56 8.32 3.12
C ALA A 57 18.05 8.16 2.94
N LEU A 58 17.65 7.44 1.90
CA LEU A 58 16.26 7.10 1.65
C LEU A 58 15.67 6.25 2.80
N LEU A 59 16.40 5.22 3.26
CA LEU A 59 15.98 4.38 4.36
C LEU A 59 15.77 5.17 5.67
N PHE A 60 16.72 6.04 6.03
CA PHE A 60 16.62 6.90 7.20
C PHE A 60 15.46 7.89 7.10
N THR A 61 15.22 8.45 5.91
CA THR A 61 14.07 9.33 5.64
C THR A 61 12.75 8.61 5.92
N PHE A 62 12.63 7.33 5.55
CA PHE A 62 11.44 6.55 5.88
C PHE A 62 11.27 6.31 7.36
N ILE A 63 12.35 5.87 8.04
CA ILE A 63 12.30 5.64 9.49
C ILE A 63 11.87 6.93 10.18
N ALA A 64 12.49 8.06 9.85
CA ALA A 64 12.12 9.35 10.41
C ALA A 64 10.65 9.71 10.12
N PHE A 65 10.18 9.40 8.92
CA PHE A 65 8.80 9.66 8.52
C PHE A 65 7.80 8.79 9.31
N PHE A 66 8.08 7.49 9.51
CA PHE A 66 7.23 6.62 10.32
C PHE A 66 7.20 7.07 11.79
N VAL A 67 8.33 7.50 12.33
CA VAL A 67 8.39 8.08 13.70
C VAL A 67 7.56 9.36 13.76
N PHE A 68 7.66 10.24 12.77
CA PHE A 68 6.87 11.47 12.69
C PHE A 68 5.37 11.18 12.66
N VAL A 69 4.93 10.33 11.72
CA VAL A 69 3.52 9.94 11.58
C VAL A 69 2.98 9.31 12.85
N GLY A 70 3.74 8.40 13.47
CA GLY A 70 3.34 7.76 14.73
C GLY A 70 3.21 8.72 15.90
N ASN A 71 3.94 9.85 15.89
CA ASN A 71 3.84 10.87 16.94
C ASN A 71 2.74 11.91 16.64
N VAL A 72 2.56 12.29 15.38
CA VAL A 72 1.50 13.25 14.96
C VAL A 72 0.11 12.74 15.35
N GLY A 73 -0.14 11.43 15.18
CA GLY A 73 -1.41 10.81 15.57
C GLY A 73 -1.71 10.85 17.08
N ARG A 74 -0.71 11.12 17.93
CA ARG A 74 -0.88 11.23 19.39
C ARG A 74 -1.25 12.64 19.86
N ILE A 75 -1.17 13.63 18.99
CA ILE A 75 -1.57 15.00 19.29
C ILE A 75 -3.08 15.09 19.20
N GLU A 76 -3.79 15.27 20.32
CA GLU A 76 -5.26 15.24 20.40
C GLU A 76 -5.93 16.17 19.37
N MET A 77 -5.40 17.40 19.20
CA MET A 77 -5.93 18.37 18.24
C MET A 77 -5.84 17.83 16.80
N VAL A 78 -4.73 17.19 16.44
CA VAL A 78 -4.53 16.62 15.10
C VAL A 78 -5.36 15.36 14.93
N GLY A 79 -5.43 14.52 15.96
CA GLY A 79 -6.23 13.30 15.95
C GLY A 79 -7.71 13.56 15.74
N THR A 80 -8.27 14.52 16.46
CA THR A 80 -9.69 14.92 16.31
C THR A 80 -9.97 15.54 14.94
N ALA A 81 -9.08 16.41 14.45
CA ALA A 81 -9.22 17.00 13.13
C ALA A 81 -9.14 15.96 12.00
N LEU A 82 -8.21 15.01 12.11
CA LEU A 82 -8.09 13.90 11.15
C LEU A 82 -9.31 12.99 11.19
N ALA A 83 -9.79 12.60 12.37
CA ALA A 83 -10.97 11.76 12.51
C ALA A 83 -12.21 12.43 11.87
N GLN A 84 -12.42 13.73 12.11
CA GLN A 84 -13.52 14.48 11.49
C GLN A 84 -13.38 14.62 9.98
N LEU A 85 -12.14 14.78 9.48
CA LEU A 85 -11.88 14.92 8.05
C LEU A 85 -12.09 13.62 7.30
N ILE A 86 -11.80 12.49 7.94
CA ILE A 86 -11.86 11.15 7.34
C ILE A 86 -13.29 10.62 7.34
N ASP A 87 -14.08 10.92 8.35
CA ASP A 87 -15.41 10.36 8.57
C ASP A 87 -16.31 10.53 7.34
N GLY A 88 -16.68 9.42 6.70
CA GLY A 88 -17.47 9.37 5.47
C GLY A 88 -16.73 9.82 4.19
N HIS A 89 -15.43 10.15 4.25
CA HIS A 89 -14.65 10.61 3.10
C HIS A 89 -13.30 9.89 2.99
N GLU A 90 -13.20 8.67 3.53
CA GLU A 90 -11.96 7.91 3.68
C GLU A 90 -11.19 7.79 2.37
N LEU A 91 -11.88 7.45 1.28
CA LEU A 91 -11.25 7.28 -0.04
C LEU A 91 -10.64 8.59 -0.53
N ALA A 92 -11.42 9.67 -0.53
CA ALA A 92 -10.97 10.96 -1.03
C ALA A 92 -9.80 11.52 -0.21
N VAL A 93 -9.92 11.45 1.13
CA VAL A 93 -8.85 11.88 2.06
C VAL A 93 -7.59 11.05 1.86
N ALA A 94 -7.73 9.73 1.69
CA ALA A 94 -6.60 8.85 1.45
C ALA A 94 -5.88 9.16 0.12
N VAL A 95 -6.62 9.42 -0.96
CA VAL A 95 -6.05 9.85 -2.25
C VAL A 95 -5.27 11.16 -2.08
N ILE A 96 -5.87 12.18 -1.47
CA ILE A 96 -5.24 13.50 -1.28
C ILE A 96 -4.02 13.40 -0.37
N ALA A 97 -4.13 12.72 0.78
CA ALA A 97 -3.03 12.53 1.70
C ALA A 97 -1.84 11.83 1.04
N SER A 98 -2.11 10.86 0.15
CA SER A 98 -1.07 10.13 -0.59
C SER A 98 -0.29 11.04 -1.53
N GLN A 99 -0.89 12.11 -2.07
CA GLN A 99 -0.18 13.05 -2.94
C GLN A 99 0.88 13.86 -2.20
N VAL A 100 0.73 14.02 -0.88
CA VAL A 100 1.63 14.82 -0.03
C VAL A 100 2.60 13.95 0.75
N LEU A 101 2.08 12.87 1.35
CA LEU A 101 2.82 12.03 2.30
C LEU A 101 3.37 10.74 1.66
N SER A 102 2.99 10.43 0.42
CA SER A 102 3.10 9.11 -0.20
C SER A 102 2.08 8.09 0.37
N ASN A 103 1.71 7.11 -0.46
CA ASN A 103 0.60 6.19 -0.17
C ASN A 103 0.81 5.34 1.11
N VAL A 104 2.01 4.82 1.34
CA VAL A 104 2.27 3.96 2.50
C VAL A 104 2.21 4.74 3.82
N PRO A 105 2.91 5.88 3.96
CA PRO A 105 2.77 6.71 5.14
C PRO A 105 1.35 7.25 5.37
N ALA A 106 0.65 7.62 4.30
CA ALA A 106 -0.74 8.04 4.37
C ALA A 106 -1.64 6.92 4.91
N ALA A 107 -1.47 5.68 4.39
CA ALA A 107 -2.21 4.52 4.88
C ALA A 107 -2.00 4.28 6.38
N ILE A 108 -0.75 4.34 6.85
CA ILE A 108 -0.41 4.13 8.27
C ILE A 108 -0.99 5.24 9.15
N LEU A 109 -0.86 6.51 8.72
CA LEU A 109 -1.42 7.63 9.47
C LEU A 109 -2.93 7.51 9.60
N LEU A 110 -3.62 7.33 8.48
CA LEU A 110 -5.08 7.36 8.42
C LEU A 110 -5.72 6.11 9.04
N SER A 111 -5.02 4.98 9.07
CA SER A 111 -5.53 3.72 9.65
C SER A 111 -5.85 3.82 11.15
N GLY A 112 -5.26 4.77 11.86
CA GLY A 112 -5.57 5.04 13.26
C GLY A 112 -6.87 5.82 13.50
N PHE A 113 -7.52 6.33 12.44
CA PHE A 113 -8.65 7.26 12.55
C PHE A 113 -9.88 6.81 11.78
N THR A 114 -9.88 5.66 11.15
CA THR A 114 -11.04 5.09 10.45
C THR A 114 -11.21 3.61 10.76
N SER A 115 -12.44 3.14 10.74
CA SER A 115 -12.80 1.72 10.75
C SER A 115 -13.10 1.17 9.34
N ASN A 116 -13.23 2.04 8.34
CA ASN A 116 -13.48 1.66 6.95
C ASN A 116 -12.16 1.40 6.21
N PHE A 117 -11.51 0.28 6.57
CA PHE A 117 -10.24 -0.12 5.95
C PHE A 117 -10.36 -0.42 4.46
N ALA A 118 -11.54 -0.82 3.97
CA ALA A 118 -11.75 -1.09 2.55
C ALA A 118 -11.59 0.20 1.73
N ALA A 119 -12.28 1.27 2.10
CA ALA A 119 -12.17 2.56 1.43
C ALA A 119 -10.76 3.16 1.60
N LEU A 120 -10.14 3.00 2.77
CA LEU A 120 -8.76 3.44 3.01
C LEU A 120 -7.76 2.73 2.07
N ILE A 121 -7.84 1.40 1.94
CA ILE A 121 -6.95 0.62 1.09
C ILE A 121 -7.13 1.02 -0.38
N VAL A 122 -8.37 1.12 -0.85
CA VAL A 122 -8.64 1.57 -2.22
C VAL A 122 -8.10 2.99 -2.43
N GLY A 123 -8.41 3.91 -1.52
CA GLY A 123 -7.98 5.30 -1.61
C GLY A 123 -6.46 5.47 -1.62
N THR A 124 -5.73 4.77 -0.77
CA THR A 124 -4.26 4.84 -0.74
C THR A 124 -3.61 4.18 -1.96
N ASN A 125 -4.19 3.10 -2.50
CA ASN A 125 -3.71 2.49 -3.75
C ASN A 125 -3.97 3.42 -4.95
N LEU A 126 -5.14 4.00 -5.08
CA LEU A 126 -5.44 5.02 -6.08
C LEU A 126 -4.55 6.24 -5.90
N GLY A 127 -4.39 6.68 -4.66
CA GLY A 127 -3.54 7.79 -4.29
C GLY A 127 -2.05 7.58 -4.57
N GLY A 128 -1.61 6.35 -4.78
CA GLY A 128 -0.25 6.05 -5.27
C GLY A 128 -0.01 6.47 -6.72
N LEU A 129 -1.08 6.73 -7.48
CA LEU A 129 -1.05 7.36 -8.78
C LEU A 129 -1.03 8.90 -8.63
N GLY A 130 -0.72 9.61 -9.72
CA GLY A 130 -0.72 11.07 -9.74
C GLY A 130 0.69 11.65 -9.70
N THR A 131 1.11 12.21 -8.58
CA THR A 131 2.44 12.83 -8.46
C THR A 131 3.56 11.80 -8.25
N LEU A 132 4.81 12.20 -8.53
CA LEU A 132 5.98 11.34 -8.23
C LEU A 132 6.14 11.05 -6.73
N ILE A 133 5.66 11.95 -5.87
CA ILE A 133 5.77 11.81 -4.41
C ILE A 133 4.74 10.82 -3.89
N ALA A 134 3.63 10.68 -4.59
CA ALA A 134 2.52 9.82 -4.19
C ALA A 134 2.89 8.34 -4.02
N SER A 135 3.93 7.88 -4.74
CA SER A 135 4.45 6.53 -4.61
C SER A 135 5.97 6.50 -4.67
N MET A 136 6.57 5.75 -3.75
CA MET A 136 8.00 5.49 -3.73
C MET A 136 8.51 4.82 -4.99
N ALA A 137 7.74 3.87 -5.53
CA ALA A 137 8.11 3.19 -6.78
C ALA A 137 8.27 4.20 -7.93
N SER A 138 7.39 5.20 -7.97
CA SER A 138 7.43 6.29 -8.93
C SER A 138 8.70 7.14 -8.78
N LEU A 139 9.05 7.48 -7.54
CA LEU A 139 10.24 8.27 -7.23
C LEU A 139 11.52 7.51 -7.58
N ILE A 140 11.60 6.22 -7.25
CA ILE A 140 12.74 5.35 -7.58
C ILE A 140 12.88 5.23 -9.10
N SER A 141 11.78 4.99 -9.82
CA SER A 141 11.77 4.91 -11.28
C SER A 141 12.28 6.20 -11.92
N TYR A 142 11.79 7.35 -11.48
CA TYR A 142 12.27 8.64 -11.95
C TYR A 142 13.77 8.84 -11.67
N LYS A 143 14.22 8.49 -10.46
CA LYS A 143 15.64 8.60 -10.08
C LYS A 143 16.53 7.77 -10.99
N GLN A 144 16.12 6.54 -11.33
CA GLN A 144 16.85 5.66 -12.25
C GLN A 144 16.91 6.25 -13.67
N VAL A 145 15.80 6.74 -14.20
CA VAL A 145 15.78 7.40 -15.51
C VAL A 145 16.64 8.65 -15.53
N ALA A 146 16.60 9.47 -14.47
CA ALA A 146 17.42 10.66 -14.36
C ALA A 146 18.92 10.37 -14.32
N LEU A 147 19.32 9.22 -13.77
CA LEU A 147 20.72 8.77 -13.75
C LEU A 147 21.18 8.21 -15.10
N VAL A 148 20.36 7.38 -15.74
CA VAL A 148 20.74 6.69 -16.99
C VAL A 148 20.54 7.57 -18.22
N LEU A 149 19.49 8.39 -18.25
CA LEU A 149 19.10 9.25 -19.37
C LEU A 149 18.86 10.71 -18.91
N PRO A 150 19.91 11.44 -18.49
CA PRO A 150 19.76 12.79 -17.92
C PRO A 150 19.06 13.79 -18.82
N ARG A 151 19.19 13.63 -20.15
CA ARG A 151 18.60 14.52 -21.16
C ARG A 151 17.08 14.30 -21.31
N GLU A 152 16.59 13.10 -21.02
CA GLU A 152 15.19 12.71 -21.18
C GLU A 152 14.38 12.83 -19.88
N LYS A 153 15.02 13.17 -18.75
CA LYS A 153 14.37 13.22 -17.43
C LYS A 153 13.12 14.10 -17.38
N GLY A 154 13.15 15.26 -18.08
CA GLY A 154 12.01 16.18 -18.11
C GLY A 154 10.83 15.63 -18.93
N ARG A 155 11.13 15.01 -20.07
CA ARG A 155 10.11 14.34 -20.89
C ARG A 155 9.48 13.15 -20.17
N TYR A 156 10.32 12.35 -19.50
CA TYR A 156 9.84 11.25 -18.68
C TYR A 156 8.92 11.75 -17.55
N PHE A 157 9.34 12.79 -16.82
CA PHE A 157 8.53 13.41 -15.76
C PHE A 157 7.15 13.85 -16.26
N MET A 158 7.12 14.57 -17.37
CA MET A 158 5.86 15.05 -17.95
C MET A 158 4.96 13.90 -18.37
N LEU A 159 5.48 12.95 -19.16
CA LEU A 159 4.71 11.79 -19.61
C LEU A 159 4.21 10.95 -18.45
N PHE A 160 5.09 10.69 -17.48
CA PHE A 160 4.75 9.95 -16.27
C PHE A 160 3.59 10.62 -15.53
N THR A 161 3.69 11.92 -15.25
CA THR A 161 2.68 12.67 -14.51
C THR A 161 1.34 12.70 -15.26
N VAL A 162 1.36 13.00 -16.56
CA VAL A 162 0.13 13.03 -17.37
C VAL A 162 -0.59 11.70 -17.38
N TRP A 163 0.14 10.60 -17.62
CA TRP A 163 -0.46 9.27 -17.64
C TRP A 163 -0.97 8.84 -16.25
N ASN A 164 -0.21 9.11 -15.20
CA ASN A 164 -0.66 8.76 -13.83
C ASN A 164 -1.89 9.57 -13.41
N ILE A 165 -1.97 10.86 -13.74
CA ILE A 165 -3.17 11.66 -13.48
C ILE A 165 -4.37 11.15 -14.30
N ALA A 166 -4.15 10.78 -15.56
CA ALA A 166 -5.22 10.21 -16.40
C ALA A 166 -5.73 8.88 -15.82
N PHE A 167 -4.84 7.98 -15.42
CA PHE A 167 -5.22 6.73 -14.76
C PHE A 167 -5.93 6.97 -13.43
N LEU A 168 -5.43 7.89 -12.59
CA LEU A 168 -6.08 8.26 -11.34
C LEU A 168 -7.51 8.75 -11.60
N ALA A 169 -7.71 9.62 -12.58
CA ALA A 169 -9.03 10.15 -12.90
C ALA A 169 -10.00 9.04 -13.34
N VAL A 170 -9.56 8.16 -14.26
CA VAL A 170 -10.38 7.04 -14.75
C VAL A 170 -10.74 6.09 -13.60
N LEU A 171 -9.76 5.72 -12.77
CA LEU A 171 -9.99 4.79 -11.66
C LEU A 171 -10.81 5.42 -10.53
N ALA A 172 -10.68 6.73 -10.27
CA ALA A 172 -11.52 7.44 -9.31
C ALA A 172 -12.98 7.46 -9.77
N VAL A 173 -13.23 7.71 -11.06
CA VAL A 173 -14.58 7.63 -11.63
C VAL A 173 -15.12 6.20 -11.52
N LEU A 174 -14.31 5.19 -11.84
CA LEU A 174 -14.71 3.79 -11.71
C LEU A 174 -15.04 3.43 -10.25
N ALA A 175 -14.23 3.86 -9.30
CA ALA A 175 -14.49 3.65 -7.87
C ALA A 175 -15.79 4.31 -7.41
N ALA A 176 -16.09 5.51 -7.91
CA ALA A 176 -17.34 6.19 -7.64
C ALA A 176 -18.56 5.45 -8.23
N VAL A 177 -18.43 4.94 -9.46
CA VAL A 177 -19.52 4.17 -10.12
C VAL A 177 -19.78 2.82 -9.44
N LEU A 178 -18.73 2.20 -8.89
CA LEU A 178 -18.86 0.91 -8.19
C LEU A 178 -19.30 1.07 -6.72
N GLU A 179 -19.68 2.27 -6.28
CA GLU A 179 -20.10 2.56 -4.91
C GLU A 179 -19.05 2.14 -3.85
N VAL A 180 -17.79 2.21 -4.21
CA VAL A 180 -16.68 1.98 -3.27
C VAL A 180 -16.36 3.27 -2.48
N LEU A 181 -17.01 4.34 -2.85
CA LEU A 181 -16.95 5.66 -2.21
C LEU A 181 -17.90 5.74 -1.04
#